data_0f44bcadc1663b3629f7ea512448f6a7
#
_entry.id   0f44bcadc1663b3629f7ea512448f6a7
#
_cell.length_a   1.000
_cell.length_b   1.000
_cell.length_c   1.000
_cell.angle_alpha   90.00
_cell.angle_beta   90.00
_cell.angle_gamma   90.00
#
_symmetry.space_group_name_H-M   'P 1'
#
loop_
_entity.id
_entity.type
_entity.pdbx_description
1 polymer ?
#
loop_
_entity_poly.entity_id
_entity_poly.type
_entity_poly.pdbx_seq_one_letter_code
_entity_poly.pdbx_strand_id
1 'polypeptide(L)'
;VDIFLIDGKRRFFHFPVNPEEISISRSKGYETVNMLQYGEFDFVQGDKVKEISFSSFFPKEYNPSYCQYKNIPAPNIAINKLNELLISDHPMQLMITTTGINVPIYLISFNSSFKGGEPGDISFDLTFRTWRDAKVKQKKTSKNGKTTNKSGSRADLKTSNKAYTVKSGDSLSKIAKLELGDSSKWNDIYKLNTKLIGANPNQIKPGQKLVMPT
;
A
#
# COMPACT_ATOMS: atom_id res chain seq x y z
N VAL A 1 29.83 0.60 -16.74
CA VAL A 1 28.47 0.73 -16.15
C VAL A 1 27.64 1.53 -17.11
N ASP A 2 26.48 1.00 -17.53
CA ASP A 2 25.56 1.74 -18.38
C ASP A 2 24.25 1.95 -17.62
N ILE A 3 23.65 3.12 -17.83
CA ILE A 3 22.39 3.50 -17.18
C ILE A 3 21.32 3.66 -18.24
N PHE A 4 20.22 2.91 -18.07
CA PHE A 4 19.08 2.93 -18.99
C PHE A 4 17.80 3.30 -18.26
N LEU A 5 17.00 4.16 -18.89
CA LEU A 5 15.59 4.33 -18.57
C LEU A 5 14.75 3.66 -19.68
N ILE A 6 13.82 2.82 -19.27
CA ILE A 6 12.94 2.10 -20.18
C ILE A 6 11.52 2.51 -19.86
N ASP A 7 10.84 3.16 -20.80
CA ASP A 7 9.46 3.60 -20.60
C ASP A 7 8.46 2.43 -20.78
N GLY A 8 7.20 2.67 -20.42
CA GLY A 8 6.12 1.69 -20.58
C GLY A 8 5.89 1.23 -22.03
N LYS A 9 6.37 1.97 -23.03
CA LYS A 9 6.34 1.61 -24.45
C LYS A 9 7.62 0.88 -24.91
N ARG A 10 8.46 0.46 -23.95
CA ARG A 10 9.75 -0.20 -24.20
C ARG A 10 10.74 0.64 -25.01
N ARG A 11 10.66 1.96 -24.95
CA ARG A 11 11.65 2.85 -25.53
C ARG A 11 12.80 3.02 -24.54
N PHE A 12 14.03 2.89 -25.03
CA PHE A 12 15.24 2.99 -24.22
C PHE A 12 15.81 4.40 -24.30
N PHE A 13 16.18 4.92 -23.15
CA PHE A 13 17.02 6.10 -23.05
C PHE A 13 18.32 5.68 -22.36
N HIS A 14 19.43 5.74 -23.07
CA HIS A 14 20.76 5.44 -22.58
C HIS A 14 21.48 6.73 -22.23
N PHE A 15 21.97 6.88 -21.03
CA PHE A 15 22.73 8.06 -20.62
C PHE A 15 24.11 8.05 -21.30
N PRO A 16 24.49 9.15 -22.00
CA PRO A 16 25.78 9.21 -22.70
C PRO A 16 26.97 9.30 -21.76
N VAL A 17 26.80 9.91 -20.60
CA VAL A 17 27.83 10.10 -19.58
C VAL A 17 27.34 9.52 -18.26
N ASN A 18 28.17 8.70 -17.62
CA ASN A 18 27.87 8.17 -16.31
C ASN A 18 28.01 9.25 -15.23
N PRO A 19 27.14 9.22 -14.20
CA PRO A 19 27.33 10.05 -13.02
C PRO A 19 28.57 9.60 -12.23
N GLU A 20 29.16 10.52 -11.50
CA GLU A 20 30.25 10.21 -10.55
C GLU A 20 29.73 9.38 -9.37
N GLU A 21 28.51 9.68 -8.92
CA GLU A 21 27.87 9.03 -7.78
C GLU A 21 26.38 8.80 -8.04
N ILE A 22 25.87 7.67 -7.54
CA ILE A 22 24.45 7.37 -7.51
C ILE A 22 24.03 7.18 -6.05
N SER A 23 23.26 8.12 -5.53
CA SER A 23 22.75 8.08 -4.16
C SER A 23 21.45 7.29 -4.08
N ILE A 24 21.35 6.38 -3.11
CA ILE A 24 20.13 5.59 -2.86
C ILE A 24 19.70 5.77 -1.41
N SER A 25 18.68 6.56 -1.19
CA SER A 25 18.11 6.81 0.14
C SER A 25 17.03 5.78 0.49
N ARG A 26 17.11 5.25 1.71
CA ARG A 26 16.16 4.30 2.28
C ARG A 26 15.74 4.79 3.66
N SER A 27 14.44 4.87 3.89
CA SER A 27 13.90 5.30 5.19
C SER A 27 12.67 4.50 5.58
N LYS A 28 12.42 4.41 6.89
CA LYS A 28 11.17 3.90 7.46
C LYS A 28 10.23 5.05 7.79
N GLY A 29 8.94 4.79 7.73
CA GLY A 29 7.94 5.71 8.23
C GLY A 29 7.81 5.54 9.75
N TYR A 30 7.64 6.66 10.44
CA TYR A 30 7.30 6.70 11.85
C TYR A 30 6.10 7.61 12.02
N GLU A 31 5.25 7.26 12.97
CA GLU A 31 4.18 8.12 13.47
C GLU A 31 4.41 8.32 14.96
N THR A 32 4.72 9.55 15.35
CA THR A 32 4.94 9.91 16.74
C THR A 32 3.62 10.34 17.34
N VAL A 33 3.20 9.66 18.41
CA VAL A 33 1.99 9.99 19.17
C VAL A 33 2.41 10.44 20.57
N ASN A 34 1.98 11.63 20.96
CA ASN A 34 2.20 12.15 22.31
C ASN A 34 1.06 11.70 23.23
N MET A 35 1.37 10.90 24.24
CA MET A 35 0.41 10.45 25.26
C MET A 35 0.57 11.28 26.52
N LEU A 36 -0.54 11.89 26.97
CA LEU A 36 -0.60 12.59 28.27
C LEU A 36 -0.08 11.68 29.39
N GLN A 37 0.90 12.16 30.17
CA GLN A 37 1.60 11.49 31.28
C GLN A 37 2.67 10.45 30.87
N TYR A 38 2.73 9.98 29.63
CA TYR A 38 3.69 8.94 29.22
C TYR A 38 4.73 9.43 28.20
N GLY A 39 4.55 10.66 27.66
CA GLY A 39 5.47 11.23 26.68
C GLY A 39 5.21 10.77 25.24
N GLU A 40 6.25 10.84 24.42
CA GLU A 40 6.19 10.52 22.99
C GLU A 40 6.46 9.04 22.75
N PHE A 41 5.66 8.43 21.89
CA PHE A 41 5.83 7.06 21.41
C PHE A 41 5.89 7.03 19.89
N ASP A 42 6.92 6.37 19.36
CA ASP A 42 7.10 6.17 17.94
C ASP A 42 6.52 4.83 17.50
N PHE A 43 5.54 4.89 16.59
CA PHE A 43 5.01 3.72 15.92
C PHE A 43 5.67 3.59 14.56
N VAL A 44 6.43 2.51 14.36
CA VAL A 44 7.06 2.21 13.08
C VAL A 44 5.98 1.90 12.06
N GLN A 45 5.86 2.74 11.05
CA GLN A 45 5.08 2.48 9.84
C GLN A 45 5.96 1.74 8.83
N GLY A 46 5.38 1.19 7.77
CA GLY A 46 6.12 0.43 6.77
C GLY A 46 7.30 1.21 6.13
N ASP A 47 8.07 0.53 5.31
CA ASP A 47 9.18 1.14 4.55
C ASP A 47 8.64 2.22 3.60
N LYS A 48 9.24 3.40 3.61
CA LYS A 48 9.02 4.42 2.60
C LYS A 48 9.56 3.96 1.25
N VAL A 49 9.09 4.57 0.17
CA VAL A 49 9.65 4.37 -1.16
C VAL A 49 11.11 4.83 -1.17
N LYS A 50 11.96 4.09 -1.85
CA LYS A 50 13.37 4.46 -1.98
C LYS A 50 13.48 5.62 -2.96
N GLU A 51 14.38 6.56 -2.67
CA GLU A 51 14.76 7.62 -3.58
C GLU A 51 16.13 7.30 -4.17
N ILE A 52 16.28 7.50 -5.46
CA ILE A 52 17.51 7.31 -6.21
C ILE A 52 17.80 8.64 -6.89
N SER A 53 18.97 9.21 -6.66
CA SER A 53 19.37 10.47 -7.27
C SER A 53 20.77 10.40 -7.82
N PHE A 54 21.00 11.09 -8.91
CA PHE A 54 22.33 11.29 -9.49
C PHE A 54 22.35 12.53 -10.38
N SER A 55 23.58 13.06 -10.58
CA SER A 55 23.88 14.20 -11.42
C SER A 55 24.83 13.78 -12.52
N SER A 56 24.65 14.32 -13.72
CA SER A 56 25.54 14.14 -14.85
C SER A 56 25.38 15.29 -15.84
N PHE A 57 25.84 15.12 -17.06
CA PHE A 57 25.68 16.13 -18.11
C PHE A 57 25.47 15.49 -19.48
N PHE A 58 24.89 16.25 -20.40
CA PHE A 58 24.76 15.91 -21.79
C PHE A 58 25.79 16.73 -22.57
N PRO A 59 26.84 16.08 -23.11
CA PRO A 59 27.85 16.77 -23.89
C PRO A 59 27.29 17.13 -25.29
N LYS A 60 27.71 18.31 -25.80
CA LYS A 60 27.43 18.72 -27.16
C LYS A 60 28.17 17.89 -28.19
N GLU A 61 29.43 17.53 -27.86
CA GLU A 61 30.30 16.78 -28.72
C GLU A 61 30.73 15.47 -28.08
N TYR A 62 30.90 14.44 -28.92
CA TYR A 62 31.33 13.14 -28.44
C TYR A 62 32.82 13.21 -28.00
N ASN A 63 33.07 12.72 -26.79
CA ASN A 63 34.44 12.54 -26.29
C ASN A 63 34.60 11.12 -25.71
N PRO A 64 35.56 10.31 -26.22
CA PRO A 64 35.77 8.94 -25.79
C PRO A 64 36.20 8.79 -24.33
N SER A 65 36.66 9.87 -23.68
CA SER A 65 37.12 9.83 -22.29
C SER A 65 36.00 9.65 -21.28
N TYR A 66 34.80 10.12 -21.59
CA TYR A 66 33.64 10.05 -20.67
C TYR A 66 32.32 9.56 -21.32
N CYS A 67 32.21 9.60 -22.66
CA CYS A 67 31.02 9.11 -23.34
C CYS A 67 31.04 7.59 -23.48
N GLN A 68 29.91 6.95 -23.14
CA GLN A 68 29.77 5.50 -23.19
C GLN A 68 29.58 4.96 -24.61
N TYR A 69 29.09 5.80 -25.54
CA TYR A 69 28.85 5.42 -26.96
C TYR A 69 28.98 6.62 -27.89
N LYS A 70 29.25 6.33 -29.20
CA LYS A 70 29.58 7.37 -30.18
C LYS A 70 28.42 8.24 -30.64
N ASN A 71 27.23 7.65 -30.80
CA ASN A 71 26.06 8.36 -31.31
C ASN A 71 25.24 8.97 -30.18
N ILE A 72 25.81 9.92 -29.47
CA ILE A 72 25.15 10.60 -28.36
C ILE A 72 24.02 11.50 -28.89
N PRO A 73 22.89 11.62 -28.17
CA PRO A 73 21.84 12.54 -28.54
C PRO A 73 22.28 13.98 -28.32
N ALA A 74 21.83 14.90 -29.16
CA ALA A 74 22.02 16.33 -28.88
C ALA A 74 21.42 16.69 -27.52
N PRO A 75 22.04 17.55 -26.71
CA PRO A 75 21.61 17.87 -25.34
C PRO A 75 20.14 18.28 -25.24
N ASN A 76 19.66 19.13 -26.15
CA ASN A 76 18.25 19.55 -26.19
C ASN A 76 17.29 18.38 -26.45
N ILE A 77 17.66 17.41 -27.28
CA ILE A 77 16.85 16.23 -27.54
C ILE A 77 16.77 15.35 -26.29
N ALA A 78 17.89 15.17 -25.60
CA ALA A 78 17.96 14.41 -24.36
C ALA A 78 17.10 15.04 -23.25
N ILE A 79 17.17 16.37 -23.09
CA ILE A 79 16.33 17.12 -22.14
C ILE A 79 14.85 16.98 -22.46
N ASN A 80 14.46 17.17 -23.73
CA ASN A 80 13.06 17.01 -24.13
C ASN A 80 12.55 15.60 -23.82
N LYS A 81 13.39 14.60 -24.02
CA LYS A 81 13.06 13.22 -23.69
C LYS A 81 12.85 13.00 -22.19
N LEU A 82 13.71 13.56 -21.35
CA LEU A 82 13.55 13.50 -19.90
C LEU A 82 12.30 14.27 -19.42
N ASN A 83 11.98 15.41 -20.03
CA ASN A 83 10.75 16.14 -19.75
C ASN A 83 9.50 15.30 -20.10
N GLU A 84 9.50 14.59 -21.26
CA GLU A 84 8.42 13.64 -21.58
C GLU A 84 8.26 12.56 -20.52
N LEU A 85 9.38 12.03 -20.00
CA LEU A 85 9.38 11.01 -18.96
C LEU A 85 8.92 11.56 -17.59
N LEU A 86 9.23 12.82 -17.28
CA LEU A 86 8.79 13.49 -16.05
C LEU A 86 7.26 13.65 -16.01
N ILE A 87 6.64 13.95 -17.15
CA ILE A 87 5.18 14.15 -17.27
C ILE A 87 4.43 12.80 -17.36
N SER A 88 5.15 11.71 -17.55
CA SER A 88 4.52 10.39 -17.74
C SER A 88 3.89 9.87 -16.46
N ASP A 89 2.61 9.49 -16.52
CA ASP A 89 1.87 8.84 -15.43
C ASP A 89 2.20 7.33 -15.26
N HIS A 90 3.03 6.79 -16.16
CA HIS A 90 3.39 5.37 -16.11
C HIS A 90 4.78 5.16 -15.50
N PRO A 91 4.94 4.13 -14.66
CA PRO A 91 6.26 3.80 -14.13
C PRO A 91 7.18 3.39 -15.26
N MET A 92 8.43 3.79 -15.16
CA MET A 92 9.52 3.38 -16.02
C MET A 92 10.46 2.45 -15.29
N GLN A 93 11.31 1.74 -16.03
CA GLN A 93 12.31 0.85 -15.45
C GLN A 93 13.67 1.55 -15.46
N LEU A 94 14.30 1.68 -14.30
CA LEU A 94 15.71 2.07 -14.18
C LEU A 94 16.56 0.81 -14.13
N MET A 95 17.45 0.67 -15.09
CA MET A 95 18.42 -0.41 -15.15
C MET A 95 19.83 0.15 -15.14
N ILE A 96 20.66 -0.31 -14.20
CA ILE A 96 22.06 0.04 -14.08
C ILE A 96 22.86 -1.26 -14.22
N THR A 97 23.57 -1.39 -15.33
CA THR A 97 24.38 -2.60 -15.59
C THR A 97 25.45 -2.77 -14.53
N THR A 98 25.87 -3.99 -14.26
CA THR A 98 26.89 -4.37 -13.27
C THR A 98 26.53 -4.19 -11.80
N THR A 99 25.45 -3.47 -11.44
CA THR A 99 25.04 -3.23 -10.05
C THR A 99 23.89 -4.09 -9.58
N GLY A 100 23.21 -4.80 -10.49
CA GLY A 100 21.98 -5.55 -10.20
C GLY A 100 20.75 -4.65 -9.93
N ILE A 101 20.84 -3.35 -10.14
CA ILE A 101 19.73 -2.41 -10.00
C ILE A 101 18.85 -2.49 -11.26
N ASN A 102 17.66 -3.03 -11.08
CA ASN A 102 16.62 -3.09 -12.11
C ASN A 102 15.28 -2.93 -11.43
N VAL A 103 14.82 -1.69 -11.29
CA VAL A 103 13.67 -1.33 -10.45
C VAL A 103 12.69 -0.43 -11.18
N PRO A 104 11.38 -0.64 -10.97
CA PRO A 104 10.38 0.28 -11.48
C PRO A 104 10.40 1.58 -10.66
N ILE A 105 10.38 2.72 -11.36
CA ILE A 105 10.54 4.05 -10.79
C ILE A 105 9.60 5.06 -11.46
N TYR A 106 9.42 6.20 -10.77
CA TYR A 106 8.96 7.46 -11.35
C TYR A 106 10.09 8.49 -11.29
N LEU A 107 10.23 9.27 -12.34
CA LEU A 107 11.04 10.49 -12.30
C LEU A 107 10.23 11.58 -11.60
N ILE A 108 10.71 12.07 -10.46
CA ILE A 108 10.00 13.05 -9.65
C ILE A 108 10.59 14.45 -9.73
N SER A 109 11.87 14.54 -10.05
CA SER A 109 12.54 15.82 -10.24
C SER A 109 13.58 15.71 -11.35
N PHE A 110 13.60 16.70 -12.21
CA PHE A 110 14.60 16.90 -13.25
C PHE A 110 14.96 18.39 -13.28
N ASN A 111 16.19 18.70 -12.94
CA ASN A 111 16.76 20.04 -13.03
C ASN A 111 17.86 20.03 -14.09
N SER A 112 17.91 21.05 -14.90
CA SER A 112 18.97 21.24 -15.90
C SER A 112 19.60 22.62 -15.75
N SER A 113 20.92 22.70 -15.96
CA SER A 113 21.68 23.93 -15.84
C SER A 113 22.73 24.04 -16.93
N PHE A 114 22.97 25.25 -17.35
CA PHE A 114 24.03 25.61 -18.29
C PHE A 114 25.21 26.20 -17.51
N LYS A 115 26.40 25.68 -17.71
CA LYS A 115 27.62 26.21 -17.10
C LYS A 115 28.33 27.14 -18.09
N GLY A 116 28.68 28.37 -17.63
CA GLY A 116 29.52 29.25 -18.41
C GLY A 116 30.93 28.67 -18.52
N GLY A 117 31.48 28.53 -19.70
CA GLY A 117 32.80 27.93 -19.95
C GLY A 117 32.73 26.58 -20.68
N GLU A 118 31.57 25.94 -20.71
CA GLU A 118 31.32 24.70 -21.46
C GLU A 118 30.17 24.96 -22.48
N PRO A 119 30.43 25.64 -23.59
CA PRO A 119 29.40 26.08 -24.49
C PRO A 119 28.74 24.91 -25.20
N GLY A 120 27.47 24.63 -24.81
CA GLY A 120 26.60 23.62 -25.42
C GLY A 120 26.41 22.36 -24.59
N ASP A 121 27.19 22.16 -23.54
CA ASP A 121 26.96 21.08 -22.58
C ASP A 121 25.86 21.50 -21.59
N ILE A 122 25.06 20.53 -21.18
CA ILE A 122 23.96 20.78 -20.24
C ILE A 122 24.08 19.81 -19.08
N SER A 123 24.37 20.34 -17.89
CA SER A 123 24.37 19.58 -16.64
C SER A 123 22.95 19.33 -16.17
N PHE A 124 22.72 18.19 -15.51
CA PHE A 124 21.41 17.84 -14.98
C PHE A 124 21.49 17.07 -13.65
N ASP A 125 20.42 17.22 -12.88
CA ASP A 125 20.16 16.48 -11.65
C ASP A 125 18.85 15.74 -11.79
N LEU A 126 18.84 14.45 -11.47
CA LEU A 126 17.67 13.59 -11.51
C LEU A 126 17.37 13.00 -10.14
N THR A 127 16.09 12.98 -9.79
CA THR A 127 15.61 12.27 -8.61
C THR A 127 14.45 11.36 -8.99
N PHE A 128 14.56 10.11 -8.59
CA PHE A 128 13.58 9.06 -8.85
C PHE A 128 13.03 8.51 -7.54
N ARG A 129 11.78 8.04 -7.58
CA ARG A 129 11.18 7.22 -6.52
C ARG A 129 10.82 5.85 -7.04
N THR A 130 11.11 4.82 -6.25
CA THR A 130 10.71 3.47 -6.61
C THR A 130 9.19 3.34 -6.58
N TRP A 131 8.65 2.76 -7.65
CA TRP A 131 7.24 2.44 -7.73
C TRP A 131 6.96 1.10 -7.05
N ARG A 132 5.84 1.02 -6.34
CA ARG A 132 5.33 -0.21 -5.73
C ARG A 132 3.88 -0.40 -6.13
N ASP A 133 3.57 -1.58 -6.64
CA ASP A 133 2.20 -1.96 -6.90
C ASP A 133 1.44 -2.14 -5.57
N ALA A 134 0.40 -1.34 -5.36
CA ALA A 134 -0.47 -1.44 -4.19
C ALA A 134 -1.38 -2.67 -4.33
N LYS A 135 -0.82 -3.87 -4.15
CA LYS A 135 -1.62 -5.09 -4.08
C LYS A 135 -2.40 -5.11 -2.77
N VAL A 136 -3.64 -4.68 -2.81
CA VAL A 136 -4.59 -4.96 -1.74
C VAL A 136 -4.76 -6.48 -1.68
N LYS A 137 -4.16 -7.11 -0.67
CA LYS A 137 -4.41 -8.53 -0.39
C LYS A 137 -5.87 -8.66 0.03
N GLN A 138 -6.76 -8.92 -0.92
CA GLN A 138 -8.10 -9.40 -0.59
C GLN A 138 -7.91 -10.74 0.13
N LYS A 139 -8.22 -10.76 1.40
CA LYS A 139 -8.31 -12.01 2.16
C LYS A 139 -9.40 -12.84 1.50
N LYS A 140 -9.03 -13.85 0.70
CA LYS A 140 -9.99 -14.85 0.23
C LYS A 140 -10.55 -15.50 1.48
N THR A 141 -11.80 -15.24 1.80
CA THR A 141 -12.53 -15.97 2.82
C THR A 141 -12.65 -17.40 2.33
N SER A 142 -11.78 -18.26 2.84
CA SER A 142 -11.92 -19.72 2.68
C SER A 142 -13.21 -20.13 3.37
N LYS A 143 -14.07 -20.85 2.66
CA LYS A 143 -15.35 -21.37 3.16
C LYS A 143 -15.22 -22.50 4.19
N ASN A 144 -14.03 -22.77 4.72
CA ASN A 144 -13.80 -23.76 5.78
C ASN A 144 -13.13 -23.12 6.98
N GLY A 145 -13.90 -23.08 8.08
CA GLY A 145 -13.52 -22.42 9.31
C GLY A 145 -12.41 -23.11 10.07
N LYS A 146 -11.45 -22.30 10.45
CA LYS A 146 -10.82 -22.23 11.78
C LYS A 146 -9.85 -21.05 11.71
N THR A 147 -10.24 -19.95 12.28
CA THR A 147 -9.39 -18.75 12.37
C THR A 147 -8.97 -18.59 13.82
N THR A 148 -7.68 -18.77 14.07
CA THR A 148 -7.02 -18.22 15.24
C THR A 148 -6.57 -16.82 14.87
N ASN A 149 -7.26 -15.81 15.37
CA ASN A 149 -6.88 -14.41 15.21
C ASN A 149 -6.04 -13.94 16.38
N LYS A 150 -4.81 -13.50 16.09
CA LYS A 150 -4.10 -12.49 16.90
C LYS A 150 -3.68 -11.37 15.97
N SER A 151 -4.41 -10.27 15.99
CA SER A 151 -3.93 -8.93 15.68
C SER A 151 -5.05 -7.94 15.97
N GLY A 152 -4.78 -6.98 16.84
CA GLY A 152 -5.73 -5.95 17.25
C GLY A 152 -6.10 -5.04 16.07
N SER A 153 -7.32 -5.18 15.64
CA SER A 153 -8.04 -4.20 14.84
C SER A 153 -9.40 -4.06 15.50
N ARG A 154 -9.86 -2.82 15.67
CA ARG A 154 -11.17 -2.48 16.20
C ARG A 154 -12.19 -3.52 15.74
N ALA A 155 -12.83 -4.16 16.72
CA ALA A 155 -13.87 -5.12 16.46
C ALA A 155 -15.02 -4.45 15.72
N ASP A 156 -15.12 -4.70 14.43
CA ASP A 156 -16.43 -4.75 13.80
C ASP A 156 -17.20 -5.85 14.52
N LEU A 157 -18.22 -5.47 15.26
CA LEU A 157 -19.14 -6.34 15.94
C LEU A 157 -19.80 -7.25 14.89
N LYS A 158 -19.14 -8.32 14.50
CA LYS A 158 -19.80 -9.47 13.91
C LYS A 158 -20.51 -10.15 15.07
N THR A 159 -21.77 -9.82 15.22
CA THR A 159 -22.70 -10.48 16.11
C THR A 159 -22.62 -11.98 15.84
N SER A 160 -21.90 -12.70 16.70
CA SER A 160 -22.11 -14.15 16.82
C SER A 160 -23.51 -14.35 17.34
N ASN A 161 -24.29 -15.21 16.72
CA ASN A 161 -25.60 -15.61 17.24
C ASN A 161 -25.42 -16.05 18.69
N LYS A 162 -25.76 -15.15 19.62
CA LYS A 162 -25.70 -15.46 21.05
C LYS A 162 -26.70 -16.52 21.33
N ALA A 163 -26.31 -17.60 21.99
CA ALA A 163 -27.21 -18.59 22.50
C ALA A 163 -27.60 -18.24 23.92
N TYR A 164 -28.89 -18.15 24.19
CA TYR A 164 -29.44 -17.97 25.54
C TYR A 164 -29.94 -19.30 26.10
N THR A 165 -29.57 -19.63 27.33
CA THR A 165 -30.09 -20.82 28.02
C THR A 165 -31.26 -20.42 28.89
N VAL A 166 -32.42 -20.97 28.59
CA VAL A 166 -33.70 -20.69 29.30
C VAL A 166 -33.58 -21.08 30.79
N LYS A 167 -33.93 -20.13 31.65
CA LYS A 167 -33.97 -20.33 33.11
C LYS A 167 -35.40 -20.62 33.57
N SER A 168 -35.56 -21.16 34.79
CA SER A 168 -36.89 -21.39 35.37
C SER A 168 -37.63 -20.06 35.53
N GLY A 169 -38.87 -19.99 35.03
CA GLY A 169 -39.72 -18.79 35.07
C GLY A 169 -39.49 -17.78 33.92
N ASP A 170 -38.69 -18.16 32.92
CA ASP A 170 -38.50 -17.36 31.71
C ASP A 170 -39.69 -17.50 30.76
N SER A 171 -39.90 -16.46 29.97
CA SER A 171 -40.77 -16.44 28.79
C SER A 171 -40.05 -15.78 27.64
N LEU A 172 -40.43 -16.08 26.39
CA LEU A 172 -39.79 -15.47 25.22
C LEU A 172 -39.80 -13.96 25.23
N SER A 173 -40.88 -13.33 25.76
CA SER A 173 -41.00 -11.88 25.90
C SER A 173 -40.05 -11.32 26.98
N LYS A 174 -39.86 -12.04 28.09
CA LYS A 174 -38.89 -11.65 29.10
C LYS A 174 -37.46 -11.76 28.58
N ILE A 175 -37.15 -12.85 27.86
CA ILE A 175 -35.83 -13.05 27.23
C ILE A 175 -35.58 -11.98 26.16
N ALA A 176 -36.57 -11.64 25.33
CA ALA A 176 -36.45 -10.58 24.34
C ALA A 176 -36.17 -9.22 24.98
N LYS A 177 -36.85 -8.90 26.07
CA LYS A 177 -36.63 -7.65 26.81
C LYS A 177 -35.21 -7.61 27.43
N LEU A 178 -34.72 -8.76 27.94
CA LEU A 178 -33.43 -8.86 28.60
C LEU A 178 -32.24 -8.77 27.60
N GLU A 179 -32.35 -9.51 26.51
CA GLU A 179 -31.25 -9.69 25.56
C GLU A 179 -31.28 -8.73 24.34
N LEU A 180 -32.48 -8.29 23.94
CA LEU A 180 -32.70 -7.45 22.78
C LEU A 180 -33.24 -6.05 23.16
N GLY A 181 -33.45 -5.80 24.45
CA GLY A 181 -33.97 -4.52 24.96
C GLY A 181 -35.47 -4.28 24.71
N ASP A 182 -36.15 -5.13 23.95
CA ASP A 182 -37.54 -4.96 23.53
C ASP A 182 -38.30 -6.27 23.62
N SER A 183 -39.39 -6.29 24.45
CA SER A 183 -40.21 -7.45 24.64
C SER A 183 -41.02 -7.84 23.41
N SER A 184 -41.31 -6.89 22.48
CA SER A 184 -42.06 -7.18 21.24
C SER A 184 -41.31 -8.08 20.27
N LYS A 185 -39.98 -8.15 20.40
CA LYS A 185 -39.08 -9.00 19.56
C LYS A 185 -39.10 -10.49 19.92
N TRP A 186 -39.98 -10.92 20.81
CA TRP A 186 -40.10 -12.34 21.17
C TRP A 186 -40.43 -13.23 19.95
N ASN A 187 -41.13 -12.70 18.97
CA ASN A 187 -41.50 -13.42 17.75
C ASN A 187 -40.27 -13.75 16.87
N ASP A 188 -39.24 -12.89 16.86
CA ASP A 188 -38.02 -13.12 16.11
C ASP A 188 -37.20 -14.24 16.76
N ILE A 189 -37.16 -14.29 18.09
CA ILE A 189 -36.58 -15.43 18.82
C ILE A 189 -37.33 -16.71 18.50
N TYR A 190 -38.68 -16.67 18.51
CA TYR A 190 -39.52 -17.81 18.21
C TYR A 190 -39.24 -18.37 16.80
N LYS A 191 -39.26 -17.50 15.77
CA LYS A 191 -38.99 -17.90 14.37
C LYS A 191 -37.69 -18.62 14.18
N LEU A 192 -36.62 -18.18 14.85
CA LEU A 192 -35.30 -18.81 14.79
C LEU A 192 -35.25 -20.18 15.51
N ASN A 193 -36.16 -20.40 16.45
CA ASN A 193 -36.13 -21.60 17.31
C ASN A 193 -37.39 -22.49 17.19
N THR A 194 -38.19 -22.31 16.13
CA THR A 194 -39.47 -23.05 15.92
C THR A 194 -39.29 -24.56 15.98
N LYS A 195 -38.19 -25.07 15.42
CA LYS A 195 -37.90 -26.51 15.45
C LYS A 195 -37.62 -27.05 16.86
N LEU A 196 -37.10 -26.19 17.75
CA LEU A 196 -36.74 -26.55 19.10
C LEU A 196 -37.90 -26.35 20.10
N ILE A 197 -38.71 -25.30 19.88
CA ILE A 197 -39.81 -24.91 20.75
C ILE A 197 -41.11 -25.64 20.38
N GLY A 198 -41.30 -25.94 19.07
CA GLY A 198 -42.54 -26.52 18.55
C GLY A 198 -43.59 -25.47 18.19
N ALA A 199 -44.83 -25.90 18.00
CA ALA A 199 -45.93 -25.03 17.51
C ALA A 199 -46.42 -24.00 18.54
N ASN A 200 -46.13 -24.15 19.82
CA ASN A 200 -46.57 -23.25 20.87
C ASN A 200 -45.44 -22.45 21.47
N PRO A 201 -45.35 -21.10 21.24
CA PRO A 201 -44.26 -20.27 21.73
C PRO A 201 -44.18 -20.18 23.27
N ASN A 202 -45.20 -20.55 23.96
CA ASN A 202 -45.24 -20.50 25.44
C ASN A 202 -44.67 -21.77 26.09
N GLN A 203 -44.30 -22.77 25.30
CA GLN A 203 -43.77 -24.05 25.82
C GLN A 203 -42.23 -24.14 25.78
N ILE A 204 -41.57 -23.12 26.28
CA ILE A 204 -40.10 -23.18 26.49
C ILE A 204 -39.80 -23.90 27.82
N LYS A 205 -38.73 -24.70 27.81
CA LYS A 205 -38.32 -25.49 29.00
C LYS A 205 -37.01 -24.98 29.57
N PRO A 206 -36.85 -24.92 30.89
CA PRO A 206 -35.56 -24.59 31.48
C PRO A 206 -34.45 -25.52 30.94
N GLY A 207 -33.28 -24.95 30.65
CA GLY A 207 -32.15 -25.66 30.05
C GLY A 207 -32.12 -25.66 28.51
N GLN A 208 -33.20 -25.25 27.82
CA GLN A 208 -33.15 -25.07 26.36
C GLN A 208 -32.23 -23.98 25.92
N LYS A 209 -31.40 -24.22 24.88
CA LYS A 209 -30.52 -23.23 24.29
C LYS A 209 -31.21 -22.59 23.08
N LEU A 210 -31.61 -21.35 23.21
CA LEU A 210 -32.26 -20.58 22.15
C LEU A 210 -31.23 -19.77 21.37
N VAL A 211 -31.34 -19.77 20.05
CA VAL A 211 -30.56 -18.90 19.16
C VAL A 211 -31.19 -17.52 19.17
N MET A 212 -30.38 -16.50 19.47
CA MET A 212 -30.85 -15.12 19.54
C MET A 212 -30.68 -14.40 18.20
N PRO A 213 -31.63 -13.57 17.76
CA PRO A 213 -31.47 -12.73 16.59
C PRO A 213 -30.36 -11.71 16.85
N THR A 214 -29.68 -11.36 15.78
CA THR A 214 -28.61 -10.35 15.75
C THR A 214 -29.17 -8.95 15.56
#